data_5600b6a9ee2b310680ee9b5df0fe1ecb
#
_entry.id   5600b6a9ee2b310680ee9b5df0fe1ecb
#
_cell.length_a   1.000
_cell.length_b   1.000
_cell.length_c   1.000
_cell.angle_alpha   90.00
_cell.angle_beta   90.00
_cell.angle_gamma   90.00
#
_symmetry.space_group_name_H-M   'P 1'
#
loop_
_entity.id
_entity.type
_entity.pdbx_description
1 polymer ?
#
loop_
_entity_poly.entity_id
_entity_poly.type
_entity_poly.pdbx_seq_one_letter_code
_entity_poly.pdbx_strand_id
1 'polypeptide(L)'
;PNCTVCHALLDPVAGAFQNWGEFSSFKGDGEHDTLDSFYKYPTDGSQSLYQTGDLWYRDMRSPGLLGLEITEEYSTLASLAALIIKEDSFLEASAKFWWPAIFGRKVVERPSDESDQSYAGKYRVYGAQQAAIKAFGEKLGSNMNAKDMLVEMIMSPWFGASESLNSAYSNDHVIANLGNKQLLTPEQLARKTRSLTGVAWRASLHPNGVIKWPHDQLGVLLGGIDSDAVTSRVTELTPMISTVLQTYSTE
;
A
#
# COMPACT_ATOMS: atom_id res chain seq x y z
N PRO A 1 -26.66 -4.25 -18.35
CA PRO A 1 -26.45 -3.54 -17.12
C PRO A 1 -24.97 -3.56 -16.76
N ASN A 2 -24.47 -2.44 -16.22
CA ASN A 2 -23.02 -2.19 -16.00
C ASN A 2 -22.36 -3.10 -14.94
N CYS A 3 -23.12 -3.89 -14.19
CA CYS A 3 -22.63 -4.80 -13.17
C CYS A 3 -21.74 -5.94 -13.75
N THR A 4 -22.04 -6.38 -14.97
CA THR A 4 -21.37 -7.55 -15.59
C THR A 4 -19.85 -7.39 -15.72
N VAL A 5 -19.36 -6.16 -15.93
CA VAL A 5 -17.91 -5.90 -16.10
C VAL A 5 -17.15 -6.17 -14.82
N CYS A 6 -17.63 -5.66 -13.69
CA CYS A 6 -17.00 -5.89 -12.38
C CYS A 6 -17.16 -7.35 -11.94
N HIS A 7 -18.36 -7.91 -12.08
CA HIS A 7 -18.62 -9.30 -11.72
C HIS A 7 -17.82 -10.31 -12.55
N ALA A 8 -17.51 -9.98 -13.81
CA ALA A 8 -16.62 -10.81 -14.62
C ALA A 8 -15.22 -11.02 -14.01
N LEU A 9 -14.76 -10.07 -13.19
CA LEU A 9 -13.46 -10.12 -12.52
C LEU A 9 -13.57 -10.62 -11.09
N LEU A 10 -14.63 -10.22 -10.36
CA LEU A 10 -14.78 -10.50 -8.94
C LEU A 10 -15.30 -11.91 -8.65
N ASP A 11 -16.27 -12.39 -9.45
CA ASP A 11 -16.92 -13.67 -9.19
C ASP A 11 -15.95 -14.87 -9.28
N PRO A 12 -15.01 -14.93 -10.25
CA PRO A 12 -14.03 -16.01 -10.27
C PRO A 12 -13.12 -16.01 -9.03
N VAL A 13 -12.75 -14.83 -8.54
CA VAL A 13 -11.96 -14.70 -7.31
C VAL A 13 -12.79 -15.17 -6.11
N ALA A 14 -14.06 -14.75 -6.01
CA ALA A 14 -14.97 -15.21 -4.97
C ALA A 14 -15.18 -16.73 -5.02
N GLY A 15 -15.26 -17.31 -6.19
CA GLY A 15 -15.35 -18.76 -6.38
C GLY A 15 -14.19 -19.54 -5.79
N ALA A 16 -13.00 -18.95 -5.70
CA ALA A 16 -11.85 -19.58 -5.05
C ALA A 16 -12.02 -19.80 -3.54
N PHE A 17 -13.00 -19.13 -2.92
CA PHE A 17 -13.33 -19.29 -1.50
C PHE A 17 -14.42 -20.34 -1.24
N GLN A 18 -14.78 -21.15 -2.22
CA GLN A 18 -15.85 -22.14 -2.13
C GLN A 18 -15.74 -23.10 -0.92
N ASN A 19 -14.52 -23.36 -0.44
CA ASN A 19 -14.27 -24.23 0.71
C ASN A 19 -14.39 -23.49 2.06
N TRP A 20 -14.79 -22.22 2.04
CA TRP A 20 -14.95 -21.42 3.24
C TRP A 20 -16.42 -21.05 3.42
N GLY A 21 -16.98 -21.41 4.55
CA GLY A 21 -18.35 -21.07 4.91
C GLY A 21 -18.42 -19.75 5.65
N GLU A 22 -19.64 -19.44 6.10
CA GLU A 22 -19.91 -18.32 6.97
C GLU A 22 -19.02 -18.37 8.23
N PHE A 23 -18.63 -17.21 8.75
CA PHE A 23 -17.73 -17.06 9.89
C PHE A 23 -16.32 -17.66 9.68
N SER A 24 -15.83 -17.68 8.45
CA SER A 24 -14.49 -18.18 8.12
C SER A 24 -14.27 -19.65 8.52
N SER A 25 -15.31 -20.44 8.61
CA SER A 25 -15.22 -21.87 8.85
C SER A 25 -14.75 -22.60 7.59
N PHE A 26 -13.69 -23.39 7.70
CA PHE A 26 -13.27 -24.26 6.61
C PHE A 26 -14.20 -25.45 6.51
N LYS A 27 -14.74 -25.69 5.31
CA LYS A 27 -15.55 -26.89 5.00
C LYS A 27 -14.59 -28.03 4.63
N GLY A 28 -14.74 -29.15 5.31
CA GLY A 28 -13.96 -30.35 5.01
C GLY A 28 -14.27 -30.96 3.66
N ASP A 29 -13.50 -31.96 3.26
CA ASP A 29 -13.49 -32.57 1.93
C ASP A 29 -14.84 -33.20 1.46
N GLY A 30 -15.86 -33.25 2.27
CA GLY A 30 -17.18 -33.74 1.89
C GLY A 30 -18.27 -32.68 1.71
N GLU A 31 -17.97 -31.42 2.00
CA GLU A 31 -18.96 -30.34 2.02
C GLU A 31 -18.62 -29.14 1.11
N HIS A 32 -17.42 -29.15 0.53
CA HIS A 32 -16.89 -28.00 -0.24
C HIS A 32 -17.60 -27.76 -1.59
N ASP A 33 -18.26 -28.75 -2.12
CA ASP A 33 -18.96 -28.70 -3.40
C ASP A 33 -20.44 -28.28 -3.27
N THR A 34 -20.92 -28.02 -2.06
CA THR A 34 -22.31 -27.60 -1.82
C THR A 34 -22.36 -26.18 -1.26
N LEU A 35 -23.33 -25.40 -1.76
CA LEU A 35 -23.62 -24.07 -1.24
C LEU A 35 -24.03 -24.12 0.23
N ASP A 36 -23.56 -23.15 1.01
CA ASP A 36 -24.00 -22.93 2.38
C ASP A 36 -25.50 -22.63 2.43
N SER A 37 -26.15 -23.04 3.53
CA SER A 37 -27.59 -22.83 3.72
C SER A 37 -27.97 -21.35 3.68
N PHE A 38 -27.07 -20.45 4.04
CA PHE A 38 -27.27 -19.01 3.94
C PHE A 38 -27.63 -18.55 2.51
N TYR A 39 -26.98 -19.12 1.51
CA TYR A 39 -27.25 -18.79 0.10
C TYR A 39 -28.49 -19.47 -0.44
N LYS A 40 -28.95 -20.52 0.21
CA LYS A 40 -30.18 -21.25 -0.17
C LYS A 40 -31.46 -20.60 0.33
N TYR A 41 -31.35 -19.82 1.41
CA TYR A 41 -32.49 -19.21 2.08
C TYR A 41 -32.20 -17.72 2.39
N PRO A 42 -32.28 -16.86 1.36
CA PRO A 42 -32.08 -15.43 1.58
C PRO A 42 -33.07 -14.90 2.61
N THR A 43 -32.58 -14.05 3.49
CA THR A 43 -33.36 -13.50 4.63
C THR A 43 -34.44 -12.51 4.21
N ASP A 44 -34.46 -12.09 2.96
CA ASP A 44 -35.47 -11.16 2.41
C ASP A 44 -36.77 -11.85 1.98
N GLY A 45 -36.88 -13.17 2.17
CA GLY A 45 -38.05 -13.94 1.79
C GLY A 45 -38.15 -14.22 0.28
N SER A 46 -37.17 -13.86 -0.51
CA SER A 46 -37.11 -14.25 -1.93
C SER A 46 -36.91 -15.77 -2.02
N GLN A 47 -37.47 -16.38 -3.08
CA GLN A 47 -37.18 -17.78 -3.35
C GLN A 47 -35.73 -17.92 -3.78
N SER A 48 -34.97 -18.77 -3.09
CA SER A 48 -33.62 -19.09 -3.50
C SER A 48 -33.64 -19.73 -4.89
N LEU A 49 -32.81 -19.25 -5.78
CA LEU A 49 -32.58 -19.85 -7.10
C LEU A 49 -31.77 -21.14 -7.00
N TYR A 50 -31.17 -21.42 -5.84
CA TYR A 50 -30.30 -22.53 -5.59
C TYR A 50 -31.06 -23.69 -4.97
N GLN A 51 -30.73 -24.90 -5.38
CA GLN A 51 -31.31 -26.14 -4.87
C GLN A 51 -30.31 -26.92 -4.02
N THR A 52 -30.81 -27.78 -3.15
CA THR A 52 -29.96 -28.68 -2.36
C THR A 52 -29.12 -29.54 -3.32
N GLY A 53 -27.82 -29.53 -3.14
CA GLY A 53 -26.86 -30.24 -4.01
C GLY A 53 -26.31 -29.40 -5.18
N ASP A 54 -26.73 -28.15 -5.34
CA ASP A 54 -26.07 -27.26 -6.29
C ASP A 54 -24.65 -26.96 -5.86
N LEU A 55 -23.74 -26.95 -6.80
CA LEU A 55 -22.34 -26.63 -6.57
C LEU A 55 -22.19 -25.13 -6.42
N TRP A 56 -21.32 -24.69 -5.49
CA TRP A 56 -21.05 -23.29 -5.26
C TRP A 56 -20.66 -22.54 -6.53
N TYR A 57 -19.76 -23.10 -7.32
CA TYR A 57 -19.27 -22.48 -8.56
C TYR A 57 -20.16 -22.69 -9.78
N ARG A 58 -21.20 -23.50 -9.69
CA ARG A 58 -22.13 -23.71 -10.81
C ARG A 58 -22.98 -22.49 -11.09
N ASP A 59 -23.37 -21.80 -10.04
CA ASP A 59 -24.23 -20.62 -10.08
C ASP A 59 -23.44 -19.32 -10.12
N MET A 60 -22.15 -19.40 -9.84
CA MET A 60 -21.16 -18.35 -10.00
C MET A 60 -20.23 -18.70 -11.14
N ARG A 61 -19.34 -17.79 -11.51
CA ARG A 61 -18.28 -18.11 -12.47
C ARG A 61 -17.28 -19.08 -11.85
N SER A 62 -16.73 -19.98 -12.68
CA SER A 62 -15.66 -20.89 -12.25
C SER A 62 -14.56 -20.13 -11.50
N PRO A 63 -13.99 -20.71 -10.43
CA PRO A 63 -12.87 -20.12 -9.71
C PRO A 63 -11.74 -19.73 -10.65
N GLY A 64 -11.13 -18.58 -10.45
CA GLY A 64 -10.08 -18.13 -11.35
C GLY A 64 -9.57 -16.72 -11.07
N LEU A 65 -8.65 -16.26 -11.91
CA LEU A 65 -8.09 -14.93 -11.89
C LEU A 65 -7.86 -14.44 -13.31
N LEU A 66 -8.39 -13.26 -13.66
CA LEU A 66 -8.16 -12.58 -14.94
C LEU A 66 -8.37 -13.48 -16.18
N GLY A 67 -9.36 -14.38 -16.12
CA GLY A 67 -9.69 -15.30 -17.21
C GLY A 67 -8.92 -16.64 -17.16
N LEU A 68 -8.02 -16.83 -16.20
CA LEU A 68 -7.40 -18.13 -15.93
C LEU A 68 -8.29 -18.90 -14.95
N GLU A 69 -8.66 -20.11 -15.31
CA GLU A 69 -9.50 -20.97 -14.48
C GLU A 69 -8.67 -21.77 -13.49
N ILE A 70 -9.22 -21.95 -12.28
CA ILE A 70 -8.72 -22.88 -11.28
C ILE A 70 -9.53 -24.17 -11.41
N THR A 71 -8.86 -25.24 -11.79
CA THR A 71 -9.48 -26.55 -12.01
C THR A 71 -9.37 -27.50 -10.82
N GLU A 72 -8.61 -27.10 -9.79
CA GLU A 72 -8.39 -27.94 -8.60
C GLU A 72 -9.49 -27.71 -7.57
N GLU A 73 -10.23 -28.74 -7.24
CA GLU A 73 -11.40 -28.67 -6.36
C GLU A 73 -11.03 -28.42 -4.88
N TYR A 74 -9.88 -28.92 -4.42
CA TYR A 74 -9.55 -28.98 -2.98
C TYR A 74 -8.59 -27.89 -2.49
N SER A 75 -7.92 -27.19 -3.39
CA SER A 75 -6.91 -26.19 -3.03
C SER A 75 -7.08 -24.86 -3.77
N THR A 76 -8.33 -24.45 -3.95
CA THR A 76 -8.69 -23.27 -4.76
C THR A 76 -8.01 -21.99 -4.30
N LEU A 77 -7.88 -21.75 -2.98
CA LEU A 77 -7.16 -20.59 -2.46
C LEU A 77 -5.64 -20.66 -2.69
N ALA A 78 -5.05 -21.84 -2.55
CA ALA A 78 -3.63 -22.04 -2.86
C ALA A 78 -3.36 -21.82 -4.36
N SER A 79 -4.26 -22.32 -5.19
CA SER A 79 -4.19 -22.14 -6.65
C SER A 79 -4.41 -20.68 -7.03
N LEU A 80 -5.36 -19.97 -6.39
CA LEU A 80 -5.54 -18.53 -6.57
C LEU A 80 -4.26 -17.76 -6.18
N ALA A 81 -3.68 -18.06 -5.03
CA ALA A 81 -2.41 -17.46 -4.59
C ALA A 81 -1.28 -17.72 -5.60
N ALA A 82 -1.21 -18.95 -6.14
CA ALA A 82 -0.23 -19.31 -7.16
C ALA A 82 -0.44 -18.56 -8.50
N LEU A 83 -1.66 -18.18 -8.84
CA LEU A 83 -1.94 -17.30 -9.97
C LEU A 83 -1.54 -15.85 -9.66
N ILE A 84 -1.95 -15.34 -8.50
CA ILE A 84 -1.66 -13.94 -8.09
C ILE A 84 -0.17 -13.65 -8.11
N ILE A 85 0.66 -14.53 -7.54
CA ILE A 85 2.12 -14.29 -7.45
C ILE A 85 2.84 -14.30 -8.81
N LYS A 86 2.19 -14.78 -9.86
CA LYS A 86 2.70 -14.77 -11.25
C LYS A 86 2.33 -13.50 -12.01
N GLU A 87 1.38 -12.73 -11.50
CA GLU A 87 0.92 -11.51 -12.15
C GLU A 87 1.93 -10.38 -11.98
N ASP A 88 2.29 -9.74 -13.09
CA ASP A 88 3.18 -8.56 -13.07
C ASP A 88 2.62 -7.46 -12.16
N SER A 89 1.31 -7.30 -12.12
CA SER A 89 0.62 -6.34 -11.25
C SER A 89 0.85 -6.60 -9.77
N PHE A 90 0.96 -7.86 -9.33
CA PHE A 90 1.30 -8.23 -7.96
C PHE A 90 2.76 -7.87 -7.64
N LEU A 91 3.66 -8.17 -8.56
CA LEU A 91 5.10 -7.88 -8.40
C LEU A 91 5.34 -6.36 -8.31
N GLU A 92 4.72 -5.59 -9.19
CA GLU A 92 4.77 -4.13 -9.15
C GLU A 92 4.10 -3.55 -7.90
N ALA A 93 2.94 -4.07 -7.51
CA ALA A 93 2.25 -3.66 -6.29
C ALA A 93 3.09 -3.91 -5.04
N SER A 94 3.84 -5.00 -5.00
CA SER A 94 4.78 -5.31 -3.92
C SER A 94 5.90 -4.27 -3.85
N ALA A 95 6.48 -3.88 -4.97
CA ALA A 95 7.48 -2.81 -5.02
C ALA A 95 6.89 -1.45 -4.61
N LYS A 96 5.67 -1.12 -5.07
CA LYS A 96 4.93 0.09 -4.68
C LYS A 96 4.62 0.13 -3.18
N PHE A 97 4.30 -1.00 -2.58
CA PHE A 97 4.05 -1.12 -1.15
C PHE A 97 5.29 -0.76 -0.31
N TRP A 98 6.45 -1.24 -0.72
CA TRP A 98 7.70 -0.97 -0.01
C TRP A 98 8.32 0.40 -0.35
N TRP A 99 7.89 1.03 -1.45
CA TRP A 99 8.43 2.30 -1.91
C TRP A 99 8.45 3.39 -0.81
N PRO A 100 7.33 3.70 -0.14
CA PRO A 100 7.33 4.73 0.90
C PRO A 100 8.21 4.38 2.11
N ALA A 101 8.32 3.10 2.44
CA ALA A 101 9.14 2.65 3.56
C ALA A 101 10.64 2.82 3.29
N ILE A 102 11.07 2.56 2.05
CA ILE A 102 12.49 2.64 1.65
C ILE A 102 12.88 4.07 1.30
N PHE A 103 12.08 4.75 0.45
CA PHE A 103 12.44 6.07 -0.06
C PHE A 103 11.81 7.22 0.75
N GLY A 104 10.90 6.92 1.67
CA GLY A 104 10.24 7.90 2.53
C GLY A 104 9.26 8.83 1.82
N ARG A 105 8.87 8.50 0.60
CA ARG A 105 7.99 9.29 -0.26
C ARG A 105 6.95 8.40 -0.89
N LYS A 106 5.77 8.93 -1.13
CA LYS A 106 4.73 8.22 -1.88
C LYS A 106 5.17 8.05 -3.34
N VAL A 107 4.66 7.00 -3.97
CA VAL A 107 4.78 6.84 -5.42
C VAL A 107 4.05 8.01 -6.09
N VAL A 108 4.66 8.57 -7.14
CA VAL A 108 4.06 9.66 -7.91
C VAL A 108 2.85 9.14 -8.68
N GLU A 109 1.73 9.81 -8.53
CA GLU A 109 0.54 9.53 -9.31
C GLU A 109 0.69 10.03 -10.75
N ARG A 110 -0.02 9.38 -11.67
CA ARG A 110 -0.02 9.80 -13.06
C ARG A 110 -0.64 11.21 -13.18
N PRO A 111 0.08 12.18 -13.71
CA PRO A 111 -0.48 13.51 -13.95
C PRO A 111 -1.68 13.44 -14.91
N SER A 112 -2.75 14.13 -14.58
CA SER A 112 -3.99 14.14 -15.37
C SER A 112 -4.27 15.49 -16.06
N ASP A 113 -3.69 16.59 -15.56
CA ASP A 113 -3.89 17.93 -16.11
C ASP A 113 -2.79 18.27 -17.11
N GLU A 114 -3.08 18.10 -18.39
CA GLU A 114 -2.15 18.41 -19.48
C GLU A 114 -1.93 19.92 -19.68
N SER A 115 -2.79 20.77 -19.10
CA SER A 115 -2.65 22.23 -19.15
C SER A 115 -1.67 22.78 -18.11
N ASP A 116 -1.28 21.97 -17.13
CA ASP A 116 -0.28 22.34 -16.11
C ASP A 116 1.09 22.54 -16.78
N GLN A 117 1.71 23.71 -16.61
CA GLN A 117 3.04 24.00 -17.13
C GLN A 117 4.11 23.00 -16.70
N SER A 118 3.91 22.33 -15.55
CA SER A 118 4.80 21.31 -15.02
C SER A 118 4.47 19.88 -15.47
N TYR A 119 3.39 19.69 -16.25
CA TYR A 119 2.89 18.37 -16.68
C TYR A 119 4.00 17.50 -17.27
N ALA A 120 4.75 18.02 -18.23
CA ALA A 120 5.81 17.25 -18.89
C ALA A 120 6.91 16.79 -17.92
N GLY A 121 7.26 17.61 -16.91
CA GLY A 121 8.20 17.27 -15.85
C GLY A 121 7.63 16.17 -14.94
N LYS A 122 6.41 16.36 -14.46
CA LYS A 122 5.70 15.38 -13.62
C LYS A 122 5.54 14.03 -14.33
N TYR A 123 5.17 14.04 -15.61
CA TYR A 123 4.99 12.84 -16.40
C TYR A 123 6.30 12.05 -16.60
N ARG A 124 7.45 12.76 -16.78
CA ARG A 124 8.77 12.10 -16.84
C ARG A 124 9.13 11.43 -15.52
N VAL A 125 8.90 12.10 -14.38
CA VAL A 125 9.15 11.50 -13.05
C VAL A 125 8.29 10.27 -12.85
N TYR A 126 6.99 10.39 -13.17
CA TYR A 126 6.07 9.26 -13.13
C TYR A 126 6.59 8.08 -13.98
N GLY A 127 6.94 8.32 -15.24
CA GLY A 127 7.45 7.27 -16.13
C GLY A 127 8.75 6.63 -15.61
N ALA A 128 9.68 7.42 -15.10
CA ALA A 128 10.91 6.93 -14.51
C ALA A 128 10.66 6.08 -13.25
N GLN A 129 9.75 6.50 -12.38
CA GLN A 129 9.35 5.70 -11.23
C GLN A 129 8.67 4.39 -11.61
N GLN A 130 7.74 4.42 -12.59
CA GLN A 130 7.08 3.19 -13.05
C GLN A 130 8.10 2.20 -13.62
N ALA A 131 9.10 2.67 -14.38
CA ALA A 131 10.18 1.82 -14.86
C ALA A 131 11.00 1.18 -13.73
N ALA A 132 11.30 1.96 -12.68
CA ALA A 132 12.01 1.44 -11.51
C ALA A 132 11.15 0.43 -10.72
N ILE A 133 9.87 0.73 -10.51
CA ILE A 133 8.92 -0.16 -9.84
C ILE A 133 8.82 -1.49 -10.58
N LYS A 134 8.73 -1.44 -11.91
CA LYS A 134 8.72 -2.64 -12.75
C LYS A 134 10.01 -3.45 -12.57
N ALA A 135 11.17 -2.82 -12.63
CA ALA A 135 12.46 -3.51 -12.44
C ALA A 135 12.56 -4.16 -11.05
N PHE A 136 12.11 -3.50 -9.99
CA PHE A 136 12.06 -4.07 -8.65
C PHE A 136 11.07 -5.23 -8.55
N GLY A 137 9.92 -5.12 -9.22
CA GLY A 137 8.95 -6.21 -9.33
C GLY A 137 9.53 -7.42 -10.07
N GLU A 138 10.22 -7.22 -11.18
CA GLU A 138 10.92 -8.28 -11.91
C GLU A 138 12.00 -8.97 -11.05
N LYS A 139 12.72 -8.19 -10.22
CA LYS A 139 13.67 -8.74 -9.26
C LYS A 139 12.98 -9.65 -8.24
N LEU A 140 11.82 -9.23 -7.69
CA LEU A 140 11.01 -10.07 -6.81
C LEU A 140 10.56 -11.33 -7.56
N GLY A 141 10.04 -11.21 -8.77
CA GLY A 141 9.55 -12.32 -9.58
C GLY A 141 10.61 -13.37 -9.92
N SER A 142 11.87 -12.98 -9.96
CA SER A 142 12.97 -13.88 -10.34
C SER A 142 13.20 -15.04 -9.35
N ASN A 143 12.91 -14.85 -8.07
CA ASN A 143 13.15 -15.84 -7.01
C ASN A 143 12.18 -15.76 -5.84
N MET A 144 11.18 -14.88 -5.91
CA MET A 144 10.21 -14.58 -4.85
C MET A 144 10.85 -14.23 -3.49
N ASN A 145 12.03 -13.61 -3.53
CA ASN A 145 12.77 -13.19 -2.34
C ASN A 145 12.64 -11.67 -2.13
N ALA A 146 11.78 -11.28 -1.22
CA ALA A 146 11.56 -9.87 -0.89
C ALA A 146 12.83 -9.16 -0.39
N LYS A 147 13.76 -9.86 0.28
CA LYS A 147 15.03 -9.25 0.72
C LYS A 147 15.88 -8.79 -0.46
N ASP A 148 15.93 -9.59 -1.52
CA ASP A 148 16.72 -9.25 -2.71
C ASP A 148 16.12 -8.02 -3.41
N MET A 149 14.81 -7.93 -3.49
CA MET A 149 14.13 -6.73 -4.00
C MET A 149 14.45 -5.51 -3.13
N LEU A 150 14.36 -5.63 -1.80
CA LEU A 150 14.65 -4.51 -0.89
C LEU A 150 16.11 -4.06 -0.97
N VAL A 151 17.06 -4.99 -1.11
CA VAL A 151 18.46 -4.65 -1.33
C VAL A 151 18.64 -3.90 -2.65
N GLU A 152 18.00 -4.36 -3.74
CA GLU A 152 18.03 -3.69 -5.03
C GLU A 152 17.45 -2.25 -4.93
N MET A 153 16.35 -2.06 -4.20
CA MET A 153 15.78 -0.74 -3.94
C MET A 153 16.77 0.18 -3.21
N ILE A 154 17.41 -0.31 -2.14
CA ILE A 154 18.37 0.47 -1.34
C ILE A 154 19.63 0.80 -2.15
N MET A 155 20.09 -0.13 -2.97
CA MET A 155 21.28 0.06 -3.82
C MET A 155 21.00 0.87 -5.09
N SER A 156 19.73 1.18 -5.36
CA SER A 156 19.35 1.93 -6.55
C SER A 156 19.71 3.41 -6.44
N PRO A 157 19.87 4.11 -7.57
CA PRO A 157 20.04 5.56 -7.60
C PRO A 157 18.87 6.32 -6.90
N TRP A 158 17.68 5.72 -6.85
CA TRP A 158 16.52 6.33 -6.17
C TRP A 158 16.73 6.51 -4.67
N PHE A 159 17.53 5.69 -4.03
CA PHE A 159 17.81 5.80 -2.60
C PHE A 159 18.88 6.85 -2.29
N GLY A 160 20.00 6.82 -3.03
CA GLY A 160 21.19 7.62 -2.73
C GLY A 160 21.31 8.94 -3.49
N ALA A 161 20.56 9.11 -4.59
CA ALA A 161 20.72 10.30 -5.44
C ALA A 161 20.26 11.58 -4.71
N SER A 162 21.08 12.62 -4.81
CA SER A 162 20.75 13.95 -4.33
C SER A 162 20.46 14.95 -5.45
N GLU A 163 20.86 14.59 -6.67
CA GLU A 163 20.74 15.43 -7.88
C GLU A 163 20.71 14.54 -9.13
N SER A 164 20.29 15.10 -10.25
CA SER A 164 20.37 14.44 -11.54
C SER A 164 21.47 15.08 -12.37
N LEU A 165 22.38 14.26 -12.90
CA LEU A 165 23.42 14.70 -13.83
C LEU A 165 22.89 15.03 -15.24
N ASN A 166 21.68 14.54 -15.56
CA ASN A 166 21.05 14.80 -16.85
C ASN A 166 20.20 16.06 -16.76
N SER A 167 20.53 17.08 -17.54
CA SER A 167 19.81 18.36 -17.59
C SER A 167 18.31 18.22 -17.93
N ALA A 168 17.94 17.16 -18.66
CA ALA A 168 16.53 16.88 -18.96
C ALA A 168 15.73 16.49 -17.70
N TYR A 169 16.41 16.06 -16.63
CA TYR A 169 15.83 15.66 -15.35
C TYR A 169 16.25 16.59 -14.20
N SER A 170 16.84 17.74 -14.51
CA SER A 170 17.31 18.70 -13.49
C SER A 170 16.25 19.71 -13.05
N ASN A 171 14.97 19.47 -13.39
CA ASN A 171 13.90 20.34 -12.91
C ASN A 171 13.53 20.01 -11.46
N ASP A 172 12.96 20.99 -10.76
CA ASP A 172 12.62 20.91 -9.35
C ASP A 172 11.73 19.70 -9.01
N HIS A 173 10.82 19.31 -9.92
CA HIS A 173 9.92 18.17 -9.71
C HIS A 173 10.67 16.83 -9.72
N VAL A 174 11.68 16.67 -10.58
CA VAL A 174 12.51 15.46 -10.60
C VAL A 174 13.35 15.42 -9.34
N ILE A 175 14.05 16.51 -9.02
CA ILE A 175 14.92 16.60 -7.84
C ILE A 175 14.14 16.40 -6.56
N ALA A 176 12.94 16.95 -6.45
CA ALA A 176 12.07 16.78 -5.30
C ALA A 176 11.66 15.31 -5.06
N ASN A 177 11.71 14.44 -6.07
CA ASN A 177 11.34 13.04 -5.99
C ASN A 177 12.53 12.06 -5.96
N LEU A 178 13.76 12.57 -6.01
CA LEU A 178 14.97 11.75 -5.92
C LEU A 178 15.47 11.60 -4.48
N GLY A 179 16.10 10.46 -4.22
CA GLY A 179 16.77 10.16 -2.97
C GLY A 179 15.81 9.99 -1.79
N ASN A 180 16.42 9.86 -0.62
CA ASN A 180 15.72 9.68 0.65
C ASN A 180 15.66 10.97 1.49
N LYS A 181 15.83 12.13 0.87
CA LYS A 181 15.66 13.41 1.56
C LYS A 181 14.20 13.61 1.94
N GLN A 182 13.92 13.52 3.22
CA GLN A 182 12.58 13.67 3.77
C GLN A 182 12.65 14.35 5.14
N LEU A 183 11.54 14.96 5.54
CA LEU A 183 11.39 15.38 6.91
C LEU A 183 11.49 14.17 7.83
N LEU A 184 12.29 14.30 8.87
CA LEU A 184 12.32 13.29 9.93
C LEU A 184 10.93 13.17 10.55
N THR A 185 10.55 11.96 10.95
CA THR A 185 9.35 11.84 11.77
C THR A 185 9.57 12.54 13.10
N PRO A 186 8.51 12.97 13.80
CA PRO A 186 8.66 13.54 15.12
C PRO A 186 9.52 12.67 16.03
N GLU A 187 9.34 11.35 15.98
CA GLU A 187 10.10 10.38 16.78
C GLU A 187 11.57 10.31 16.35
N GLN A 188 11.84 10.32 15.05
CA GLN A 188 13.21 10.34 14.53
C GLN A 188 13.90 11.65 14.89
N LEU A 189 13.18 12.76 14.78
CA LEU A 189 13.69 14.09 15.13
C LEU A 189 14.05 14.15 16.64
N ALA A 190 13.14 13.71 17.50
CA ALA A 190 13.38 13.67 18.94
C ALA A 190 14.58 12.78 19.33
N ARG A 191 14.69 11.59 18.71
CA ARG A 191 15.84 10.69 18.94
C ARG A 191 17.14 11.31 18.46
N LYS A 192 17.15 11.92 17.29
CA LYS A 192 18.32 12.57 16.71
C LYS A 192 18.77 13.74 17.57
N THR A 193 17.85 14.61 18.00
CA THR A 193 18.15 15.74 18.89
C THR A 193 18.76 15.24 20.20
N ARG A 194 18.13 14.26 20.83
CA ARG A 194 18.66 13.66 22.06
C ARG A 194 20.06 13.07 21.87
N SER A 195 20.28 12.38 20.75
CA SER A 195 21.58 11.77 20.45
C SER A 195 22.69 12.80 20.25
N LEU A 196 22.37 13.95 19.65
CA LEU A 196 23.34 15.00 19.34
C LEU A 196 23.59 15.96 20.50
N THR A 197 22.57 16.30 21.26
CA THR A 197 22.62 17.33 22.30
C THR A 197 22.62 16.78 23.71
N GLY A 198 22.29 15.51 23.90
CA GLY A 198 22.05 14.91 25.22
C GLY A 198 20.70 15.33 25.83
N VAL A 199 20.00 16.29 25.24
CA VAL A 199 18.75 16.86 25.75
C VAL A 199 17.57 16.12 25.11
N ALA A 200 16.67 15.60 25.94
CA ALA A 200 15.39 15.06 25.46
C ALA A 200 14.36 16.21 25.43
N TRP A 201 13.70 16.35 24.31
CA TRP A 201 12.59 17.30 24.22
C TRP A 201 11.50 16.91 25.21
N ARG A 202 11.15 17.85 26.07
CA ARG A 202 10.06 17.73 27.03
C ARG A 202 9.13 18.90 26.76
N ALA A 203 8.00 18.66 26.14
CA ALA A 203 6.99 19.71 26.05
C ALA A 203 6.21 19.74 27.38
N SER A 204 6.24 20.83 28.08
CA SER A 204 5.47 21.05 29.30
C SER A 204 4.14 21.69 28.97
N LEU A 205 3.17 20.93 28.49
CA LEU A 205 1.78 21.38 28.37
C LEU A 205 0.88 20.87 29.52
N HIS A 206 1.43 20.10 30.46
CA HIS A 206 0.68 19.59 31.59
C HIS A 206 1.20 20.18 32.91
N PRO A 207 0.32 20.59 33.84
CA PRO A 207 0.72 21.12 35.14
C PRO A 207 1.65 20.20 35.97
N ASN A 208 1.67 18.92 35.62
CA ASN A 208 2.49 17.88 36.30
C ASN A 208 3.76 17.50 35.53
N GLY A 209 4.18 18.26 34.53
CA GLY A 209 5.52 18.20 33.93
C GLY A 209 5.94 16.93 33.23
N VAL A 210 5.02 16.02 32.91
CA VAL A 210 5.32 14.78 32.20
C VAL A 210 4.56 14.71 30.91
N ILE A 211 5.20 15.10 29.83
CA ILE A 211 4.68 14.76 28.50
C ILE A 211 5.29 13.42 28.11
N LYS A 212 4.39 12.48 27.85
CA LYS A 212 4.76 11.25 27.16
C LYS A 212 4.88 11.56 25.67
N TRP A 213 6.08 11.90 25.24
CA TRP A 213 6.45 11.92 23.85
C TRP A 213 6.53 10.46 23.34
N PRO A 214 5.95 10.10 22.19
CA PRO A 214 5.47 10.89 21.04
C PRO A 214 3.95 10.85 20.78
N HIS A 215 3.13 10.51 21.75
CA HIS A 215 1.71 10.26 21.53
C HIS A 215 0.78 11.48 21.64
N ASP A 216 1.36 12.64 21.92
CA ASP A 216 0.56 13.83 22.13
C ASP A 216 0.46 14.71 20.87
N GLN A 217 -0.48 15.63 20.88
CA GLN A 217 -0.81 16.58 19.80
C GLN A 217 0.40 17.23 19.12
N LEU A 218 1.53 17.33 19.80
CA LEU A 218 2.78 17.84 19.27
C LEU A 218 3.38 16.99 18.15
N GLY A 219 3.22 15.67 18.20
CA GLY A 219 3.64 14.79 17.13
C GLY A 219 2.93 15.15 15.82
N VAL A 220 1.65 15.44 15.88
CA VAL A 220 0.83 15.87 14.74
C VAL A 220 1.27 17.25 14.23
N LEU A 221 1.52 18.21 15.14
CA LEU A 221 1.99 19.55 14.77
C LEU A 221 3.38 19.54 14.10
N LEU A 222 4.19 18.53 14.39
CA LEU A 222 5.47 18.27 13.73
C LEU A 222 5.35 17.38 12.49
N GLY A 223 4.15 17.19 11.98
CA GLY A 223 3.90 16.45 10.75
C GLY A 223 3.75 14.94 10.92
N GLY A 224 3.54 14.47 12.15
CA GLY A 224 3.19 13.07 12.45
C GLY A 224 1.72 12.76 12.20
N ILE A 225 1.33 11.53 12.53
CA ILE A 225 -0.05 11.02 12.43
C ILE A 225 -0.58 10.69 13.82
N ASP A 226 -1.89 10.82 14.01
CA ASP A 226 -2.59 10.39 15.24
C ASP A 226 -3.44 9.14 15.07
N SER A 227 -3.51 8.62 13.85
CA SER A 227 -4.33 7.45 13.45
C SER A 227 -5.84 7.65 13.57
N ASP A 228 -6.29 8.86 13.88
CA ASP A 228 -7.70 9.20 14.00
C ASP A 228 -8.08 10.28 12.96
N ALA A 229 -7.73 11.53 13.19
CA ALA A 229 -8.03 12.63 12.29
C ALA A 229 -6.91 12.87 11.26
N VAL A 230 -5.65 12.68 11.65
CA VAL A 230 -4.48 12.87 10.78
C VAL A 230 -3.86 11.52 10.42
N THR A 231 -4.30 10.98 9.30
CA THR A 231 -3.88 9.65 8.81
C THR A 231 -2.72 9.71 7.81
N SER A 232 -2.35 10.90 7.35
CA SER A 232 -1.26 11.11 6.39
C SER A 232 -0.18 11.99 6.97
N ARG A 233 1.06 11.53 6.83
CA ARG A 233 2.24 12.26 7.29
C ARG A 233 2.52 13.46 6.40
N VAL A 234 2.93 14.58 6.99
CA VAL A 234 3.46 15.74 6.26
C VAL A 234 4.86 15.42 5.73
N THR A 235 5.09 15.64 4.45
CA THR A 235 6.36 15.35 3.76
C THR A 235 7.19 16.59 3.47
N GLU A 236 6.61 17.79 3.64
CA GLU A 236 7.25 19.07 3.36
C GLU A 236 7.25 19.95 4.60
N LEU A 237 8.23 20.87 4.67
CA LEU A 237 8.30 21.82 5.77
C LEU A 237 7.18 22.86 5.65
N THR A 238 6.24 22.81 6.60
CA THR A 238 5.14 23.78 6.67
C THR A 238 5.50 24.94 7.63
N PRO A 239 4.84 26.11 7.50
CA PRO A 239 5.00 27.20 8.47
C PRO A 239 4.70 26.75 9.91
N MET A 240 3.71 25.87 10.10
CA MET A 240 3.37 25.32 11.40
C MET A 240 4.54 24.53 12.00
N ILE A 241 5.12 23.60 11.24
CA ILE A 241 6.29 22.83 11.69
C ILE A 241 7.45 23.76 12.02
N SER A 242 7.71 24.76 11.18
CA SER A 242 8.78 25.74 11.42
C SER A 242 8.57 26.53 12.72
N THR A 243 7.35 26.98 12.98
CA THR A 243 7.01 27.71 14.21
C THR A 243 7.18 26.84 15.45
N VAL A 244 6.68 25.60 15.40
CA VAL A 244 6.82 24.65 16.51
C VAL A 244 8.29 24.34 16.78
N LEU A 245 9.10 24.09 15.74
CA LEU A 245 10.53 23.85 15.88
C LEU A 245 11.25 25.06 16.49
N GLN A 246 10.90 26.27 16.08
CA GLN A 246 11.50 27.50 16.58
C GLN A 246 11.19 27.70 18.07
N THR A 247 9.96 27.43 18.52
CA THR A 247 9.57 27.50 19.93
C THR A 247 10.38 26.52 20.78
N TYR A 248 10.59 25.29 20.30
CA TYR A 248 11.35 24.27 21.03
C TYR A 248 12.87 24.45 20.98
N SER A 249 13.39 25.23 20.04
CA SER A 249 14.84 25.50 19.97
C SER A 249 15.29 26.58 20.95
N THR A 250 14.34 27.31 21.53
CA THR A 250 14.62 28.44 22.47
C THR A 250 14.41 28.07 23.95
N GLU A 251 13.89 26.88 24.23
CA GLU A 251 13.80 26.32 25.58
C GLU A 251 15.00 25.39 25.86
#